data_87205d9f951098f721bb6265fa107ab3
#
_entry.id   87205d9f951098f721bb6265fa107ab3
#
_cell.length_a   1.000
_cell.length_b   1.000
_cell.length_c   1.000
_cell.angle_alpha   90.00
_cell.angle_beta   90.00
_cell.angle_gamma   90.00
#
_symmetry.space_group_name_H-M   'P 1'
#
loop_
_entity.id
_entity.type
_entity.pdbx_description
1 polymer ?
#
loop_
_entity_poly.entity_id
_entity_poly.type
_entity_poly.pdbx_seq_one_letter_code
_entity_poly.pdbx_strand_id
1 'polypeptide(L)'
;MDDRFAALRDATASALLRGPGATSVELRQLIARGEPPPDLSSLVEQIRSHAYTVTNEDVDALRARYTEEQLFEIIVAAAFGAAQERLSAARRVLEGA
;
A
#
# COMPACT_ATOMS: atom_id res chain seq x y z
N MET A 1 -0.56 0.26 25.89
CA MET A 1 -0.70 0.94 24.60
C MET A 1 -2.08 1.61 24.53
N ASP A 2 -2.14 2.79 23.99
CA ASP A 2 -3.38 3.56 23.92
C ASP A 2 -4.29 2.98 22.82
N ASP A 3 -5.49 2.57 23.19
CA ASP A 3 -6.49 2.01 22.27
C ASP A 3 -6.90 2.97 21.17
N ARG A 4 -6.73 4.28 21.38
CA ARG A 4 -7.06 5.27 20.37
C ARG A 4 -6.18 5.14 19.12
N PHE A 5 -4.92 4.79 19.27
CA PHE A 5 -4.04 4.58 18.13
C PHE A 5 -4.43 3.34 17.34
N ALA A 6 -4.82 2.26 18.02
CA ALA A 6 -5.27 1.05 17.35
C ALA A 6 -6.56 1.31 16.57
N ALA A 7 -7.53 2.00 17.18
CA ALA A 7 -8.80 2.33 16.54
C ALA A 7 -8.60 3.24 15.32
N LEU A 8 -7.73 4.25 15.44
CA LEU A 8 -7.43 5.17 14.35
C LEU A 8 -6.76 4.45 13.18
N ARG A 9 -5.80 3.59 13.49
CA ARG A 9 -5.10 2.78 12.48
C ARG A 9 -6.08 1.86 11.75
N ASP A 10 -6.97 1.20 12.47
CA ASP A 10 -7.95 0.29 11.89
C ASP A 10 -8.95 1.05 11.02
N ALA A 11 -9.37 2.24 11.44
CA ALA A 11 -10.26 3.09 10.65
C ALA A 11 -9.57 3.55 9.36
N THR A 12 -8.30 3.92 9.44
CA THR A 12 -7.50 4.33 8.28
C THR A 12 -7.33 3.16 7.31
N ALA A 13 -6.96 2.00 7.82
CA ALA A 13 -6.83 0.79 7.01
C ALA A 13 -8.12 0.44 6.30
N SER A 14 -9.25 0.50 7.01
CA SER A 14 -10.55 0.21 6.43
C SER A 14 -10.91 1.20 5.33
N ALA A 15 -10.67 2.49 5.53
CA ALA A 15 -10.94 3.52 4.53
C ALA A 15 -10.08 3.33 3.28
N LEU A 16 -8.79 3.05 3.45
CA LEU A 16 -7.85 2.87 2.34
C LEU A 16 -8.08 1.58 1.56
N LEU A 17 -8.40 0.49 2.27
CA LEU A 17 -8.43 -0.84 1.67
C LEU A 17 -9.83 -1.34 1.34
N ARG A 18 -10.85 -0.78 1.95
CA ARG A 18 -12.24 -1.24 1.80
C ARG A 18 -13.21 -0.15 1.38
N GLY A 19 -12.81 1.12 1.45
CA GLY A 19 -13.66 2.24 1.09
C GLY A 19 -13.86 2.35 -0.41
N PRO A 20 -14.83 3.16 -0.85
CA PRO A 20 -15.03 3.40 -2.28
C PRO A 20 -13.83 4.12 -2.89
N GLY A 21 -13.55 3.84 -4.16
CA GLY A 21 -12.43 4.44 -4.86
C GLY A 21 -12.49 4.16 -6.35
N ALA A 22 -11.49 4.64 -7.07
CA ALA A 22 -11.35 4.43 -8.51
C ALA A 22 -10.87 3.01 -8.85
N THR A 23 -10.26 2.31 -7.87
CA THR A 23 -9.84 0.92 -8.01
C THR A 23 -10.77 0.01 -7.20
N SER A 24 -10.77 -1.29 -7.55
CA SER A 24 -11.54 -2.26 -6.77
C SER A 24 -10.92 -2.49 -5.40
N VAL A 25 -11.76 -2.87 -4.44
CA VAL A 25 -11.32 -3.23 -3.10
C VAL A 25 -10.34 -4.39 -3.16
N GLU A 26 -10.62 -5.40 -3.98
CA GLU A 26 -9.77 -6.57 -4.15
C GLU A 26 -8.37 -6.20 -4.62
N LEU A 27 -8.28 -5.29 -5.58
CA LEU A 27 -6.99 -4.85 -6.10
C LEU A 27 -6.17 -4.15 -5.01
N ARG A 28 -6.78 -3.24 -4.27
CA ARG A 28 -6.10 -2.51 -3.20
C ARG A 28 -5.60 -3.45 -2.10
N GLN A 29 -6.40 -4.45 -1.76
CA GLN A 29 -6.02 -5.44 -0.74
C GLN A 29 -4.86 -6.32 -1.21
N LEU A 30 -4.87 -6.75 -2.47
CA LEU A 30 -3.77 -7.53 -3.06
C LEU A 30 -2.47 -6.72 -3.03
N ILE A 31 -2.54 -5.45 -3.43
CA ILE A 31 -1.38 -4.57 -3.44
C ILE A 31 -0.83 -4.36 -2.03
N ALA A 32 -1.70 -4.13 -1.06
CA ALA A 32 -1.29 -3.93 0.33
C ALA A 32 -0.61 -5.17 0.92
N ARG A 33 -1.02 -6.37 0.48
CA ARG A 33 -0.40 -7.63 0.92
C ARG A 33 0.90 -7.97 0.20
N GLY A 34 1.26 -7.19 -0.82
CA GLY A 34 2.45 -7.48 -1.63
C GLY A 34 2.22 -8.56 -2.69
N GLU A 35 0.98 -8.71 -3.12
CA GLU A 35 0.57 -9.68 -4.14
C GLU A 35 -0.09 -8.99 -5.34
N PRO A 36 0.58 -8.01 -5.97
CA PRO A 36 -0.01 -7.24 -7.05
C PRO A 36 -0.15 -8.07 -8.34
N PRO A 37 -1.03 -7.62 -9.26
CA PRO A 37 -1.03 -8.18 -10.61
C PRO A 37 0.33 -7.98 -11.29
N PRO A 38 0.67 -8.81 -12.30
CA PRO A 38 1.99 -8.75 -12.93
C PRO A 38 2.38 -7.39 -13.49
N ASP A 39 1.43 -6.64 -14.05
CA ASP A 39 1.70 -5.33 -14.63
C ASP A 39 2.04 -4.25 -13.58
N LEU A 40 1.66 -4.46 -12.33
CA LEU A 40 1.94 -3.57 -11.22
C LEU A 40 3.08 -4.05 -10.32
N SER A 41 3.59 -5.25 -10.58
CA SER A 41 4.56 -5.90 -9.71
C SER A 41 5.82 -5.06 -9.51
N SER A 42 6.37 -4.52 -10.58
CA SER A 42 7.59 -3.70 -10.51
C SER A 42 7.39 -2.43 -9.69
N LEU A 43 6.30 -1.71 -9.93
CA LEU A 43 6.00 -0.48 -9.19
C LEU A 43 5.76 -0.77 -7.71
N VAL A 44 4.96 -1.79 -7.40
CA VAL A 44 4.64 -2.14 -6.02
C VAL A 44 5.90 -2.58 -5.27
N GLU A 45 6.73 -3.41 -5.88
CA GLU A 45 7.99 -3.83 -5.27
C GLU A 45 8.91 -2.65 -5.00
N GLN A 46 9.00 -1.72 -5.94
CA GLN A 46 9.83 -0.53 -5.79
C GLN A 46 9.33 0.35 -4.65
N ILE A 47 8.01 0.54 -4.54
CA ILE A 47 7.42 1.32 -3.44
C ILE A 47 7.69 0.65 -2.09
N ARG A 48 7.54 -0.66 -2.02
CA ARG A 48 7.73 -1.41 -0.76
C ARG A 48 9.18 -1.43 -0.29
N SER A 49 10.12 -1.43 -1.22
CA SER A 49 11.56 -1.54 -0.91
C SER A 49 12.26 -0.19 -0.91
N HIS A 50 11.98 0.64 -1.91
CA HIS A 50 12.71 1.88 -2.15
C HIS A 50 11.77 2.95 -2.74
N ALA A 51 10.76 3.37 -1.97
CA ALA A 51 9.75 4.32 -2.44
C ALA A 51 10.35 5.61 -3.01
N TYR A 52 11.46 6.07 -2.45
CA TYR A 52 12.14 7.28 -2.90
C TYR A 52 12.77 7.17 -4.30
N THR A 53 12.86 5.97 -4.85
CA THR A 53 13.42 5.76 -6.19
C THR A 53 12.37 5.76 -7.29
N VAL A 54 11.08 5.84 -6.95
CA VAL A 54 10.00 5.90 -7.93
C VAL A 54 10.09 7.21 -8.71
N THR A 55 10.16 7.12 -10.03
CA THR A 55 10.26 8.28 -10.92
C THR A 55 8.99 8.46 -11.73
N ASN A 56 8.87 9.62 -12.38
CA ASN A 56 7.76 9.86 -13.31
C ASN A 56 7.73 8.84 -14.44
N GLU A 57 8.90 8.40 -14.90
CA GLU A 57 8.99 7.41 -15.97
C GLU A 57 8.40 6.06 -15.55
N ASP A 58 8.63 5.66 -14.30
CA ASP A 58 8.05 4.42 -13.76
C ASP A 58 6.53 4.45 -13.78
N VAL A 59 5.95 5.61 -13.48
CA VAL A 59 4.50 5.81 -13.44
C VAL A 59 3.94 6.01 -14.85
N ASP A 60 4.66 6.72 -15.71
CA ASP A 60 4.22 7.01 -17.09
C ASP A 60 3.92 5.74 -17.89
N ALA A 61 4.70 4.70 -17.69
CA ALA A 61 4.49 3.41 -18.36
C ALA A 61 3.10 2.81 -18.04
N LEU A 62 2.53 3.16 -16.90
CA LEU A 62 1.25 2.64 -16.45
C LEU A 62 0.07 3.55 -16.78
N ARG A 63 0.33 4.78 -17.22
CA ARG A 63 -0.73 5.75 -17.53
C ARG A 63 -1.61 5.35 -18.73
N ALA A 64 -1.12 4.45 -19.55
CA ALA A 64 -1.90 3.90 -20.65
C ALA A 64 -3.00 2.94 -20.17
N ARG A 65 -2.84 2.38 -18.97
CA ARG A 65 -3.75 1.34 -18.41
C ARG A 65 -4.57 1.83 -17.22
N TYR A 66 -4.05 2.82 -16.50
CA TYR A 66 -4.67 3.29 -15.25
C TYR A 66 -4.80 4.81 -15.29
N THR A 67 -5.88 5.32 -14.71
CA THR A 67 -6.04 6.76 -14.51
C THR A 67 -5.11 7.24 -13.43
N GLU A 68 -4.93 8.56 -13.31
CA GLU A 68 -4.13 9.12 -12.23
C GLU A 68 -4.71 8.81 -10.86
N GLU A 69 -6.04 8.82 -10.74
CA GLU A 69 -6.71 8.46 -9.48
C GLU A 69 -6.45 7.01 -9.12
N GLN A 70 -6.52 6.10 -10.10
CA GLN A 70 -6.21 4.69 -9.88
C GLN A 70 -4.76 4.49 -9.47
N LEU A 71 -3.83 5.15 -10.15
CA LEU A 71 -2.40 5.06 -9.81
C LEU A 71 -2.12 5.61 -8.41
N PHE A 72 -2.76 6.70 -8.04
CA PHE A 72 -2.63 7.25 -6.70
C PHE A 72 -3.07 6.25 -5.64
N GLU A 73 -4.22 5.61 -5.84
CA GLU A 73 -4.74 4.60 -4.91
C GLU A 73 -3.82 3.39 -4.82
N ILE A 74 -3.25 2.96 -5.95
CA ILE A 74 -2.30 1.85 -6.01
C ILE A 74 -1.04 2.18 -5.20
N ILE A 75 -0.50 3.38 -5.40
CA ILE A 75 0.70 3.83 -4.69
C ILE A 75 0.45 3.92 -3.18
N VAL A 76 -0.68 4.50 -2.80
CA VAL A 76 -1.06 4.63 -1.38
C VAL A 76 -1.25 3.25 -0.74
N ALA A 77 -1.93 2.32 -1.42
CA ALA A 77 -2.13 0.97 -0.91
C ALA A 77 -0.81 0.23 -0.72
N ALA A 78 0.12 0.36 -1.66
CA ALA A 78 1.44 -0.26 -1.56
C ALA A 78 2.25 0.32 -0.41
N ALA A 79 2.28 1.63 -0.27
CA ALA A 79 3.00 2.32 0.80
C ALA A 79 2.41 1.99 2.18
N PHE A 80 1.10 1.97 2.27
CA PHE A 80 0.41 1.63 3.51
C PHE A 80 0.70 0.18 3.92
N GLY A 81 0.63 -0.75 2.99
CA GLY A 81 0.94 -2.15 3.25
C GLY A 81 2.36 -2.36 3.73
N ALA A 82 3.33 -1.69 3.09
CA ALA A 82 4.73 -1.74 3.50
C ALA A 82 4.93 -1.19 4.91
N ALA A 83 4.29 -0.06 5.22
CA ALA A 83 4.36 0.55 6.55
C ALA A 83 3.78 -0.37 7.63
N GLN A 84 2.65 -1.01 7.34
CA GLN A 84 2.04 -1.96 8.28
C GLN A 84 2.93 -3.17 8.55
N GLU A 85 3.56 -3.71 7.52
CA GLU A 85 4.47 -4.83 7.67
C GLU A 85 5.68 -4.48 8.53
N ARG A 86 6.26 -3.30 8.32
CA ARG A 86 7.38 -2.82 9.13
C ARG A 86 6.98 -2.62 10.58
N LEU A 87 5.81 -2.07 10.82
CA LEU A 87 5.30 -1.87 12.16
C LEU A 87 5.05 -3.20 12.86
N SER A 88 4.46 -4.16 12.16
CA SER A 88 4.21 -5.50 12.70
C SER A 88 5.51 -6.23 13.03
N ALA A 89 6.53 -6.10 12.19
CA ALA A 89 7.83 -6.69 12.42
C ALA A 89 8.50 -6.07 13.67
N ALA A 90 8.43 -4.75 13.81
CA ALA A 90 8.97 -4.06 14.98
C ALA A 90 8.26 -4.48 16.26
N ARG A 91 6.94 -4.62 16.22
CA ARG A 91 6.16 -5.07 17.37
C ARG A 91 6.54 -6.49 17.79
N ARG A 92 6.74 -7.39 16.82
CA ARG A 92 7.15 -8.75 17.11
C ARG A 92 8.52 -8.80 17.81
N VAL A 93 9.44 -7.94 17.38
CA VAL A 93 10.75 -7.84 18.03
C VAL A 93 10.60 -7.37 19.47
N LEU A 94 9.79 -6.35 19.71
CA LEU A 94 9.55 -5.83 21.05
C LEU A 94 8.86 -6.86 21.96
N GLU A 95 7.90 -7.60 21.41
CA GLU A 95 7.14 -8.60 22.18
C GLU A 95 7.94 -9.87 22.42
N GLY A 96 8.85 -10.21 21.51
CA GLY A 96 9.67 -11.41 21.61
C GLY A 96 10.95 -11.25 22.44
N ALA A 97 11.23 -10.02 22.86
CA ALA A 97 12.45 -9.73 23.64
C ALA A 97 12.29 -10.05 25.16
#